data_d43d8720977bbd2a87b5911c9cfaf217
#
_entry.id   d43d8720977bbd2a87b5911c9cfaf217
#
_cell.length_a   1.000
_cell.length_b   1.000
_cell.length_c   1.000
_cell.angle_alpha   90.00
_cell.angle_beta   90.00
_cell.angle_gamma   90.00
#
_symmetry.space_group_name_H-M   'P 1'
#
loop_
_entity.id
_entity.type
_entity.pdbx_description
1 polymer ?
#
loop_
_entity_poly.entity_id
_entity_poly.type
_entity_poly.pdbx_seq_one_letter_code
_entity_poly.pdbx_strand_id
1 'polypeptide(L)'
;YVRKILPLNEEVTISGKIGNYKGRYQITNPTYISQDSSLIENIDNKYSLTEGITEKTYNKIINQILKNLPILPEWHDKDILKIFNNESWNESIIKLHDPKNIENYKSDYYKRLAYDEILASFLVNSEIRKKIKKIKKISKNFTEKAHKNIVNKLNFTLTNDQKISLSDINKDLNSKSKMFRLLQ
;
A
#
# COMPACT_ATOMS: atom_id res chain seq x y z
N TYR A 1 -1.32 38.20 22.51
CA TYR A 1 -1.34 36.77 22.07
C TYR A 1 -0.01 36.08 22.41
N VAL A 2 1.15 36.62 21.99
CA VAL A 2 2.46 36.00 22.21
C VAL A 2 2.79 35.82 23.70
N ARG A 3 2.54 36.82 24.55
CA ARG A 3 2.77 36.74 26.01
C ARG A 3 1.88 35.68 26.71
N LYS A 4 0.77 35.26 26.09
CA LYS A 4 -0.09 34.21 26.62
C LYS A 4 0.46 32.82 26.31
N ILE A 5 1.18 32.71 25.20
CA ILE A 5 1.76 31.42 24.71
C ILE A 5 3.17 31.25 25.26
N LEU A 6 3.90 32.37 25.41
CA LEU A 6 5.26 32.43 25.94
C LEU A 6 5.26 33.35 27.15
N PRO A 7 4.85 32.86 28.34
CA PRO A 7 4.87 33.65 29.57
C PRO A 7 6.30 33.99 29.96
N LEU A 8 6.44 35.16 30.61
CA LEU A 8 7.76 35.62 31.09
C LEU A 8 8.12 34.88 32.38
N ASN A 9 9.40 34.49 32.49
CA ASN A 9 9.96 33.79 33.64
C ASN A 9 9.38 32.40 33.92
N GLU A 10 8.78 31.76 32.91
CA GLU A 10 8.31 30.40 33.00
C GLU A 10 9.05 29.51 31.99
N GLU A 11 9.23 28.25 32.34
CA GLU A 11 9.80 27.26 31.45
C GLU A 11 8.73 26.76 30.46
N VAL A 12 9.09 26.80 29.18
CA VAL A 12 8.22 26.29 28.11
C VAL A 12 9.00 25.38 27.18
N THR A 13 8.41 24.29 26.79
CA THR A 13 8.94 23.36 25.80
C THR A 13 8.43 23.75 24.42
N ILE A 14 9.35 23.84 23.46
CA ILE A 14 9.04 24.27 22.09
C ILE A 14 9.51 23.19 21.12
N SER A 15 8.62 22.76 20.23
CA SER A 15 8.93 21.86 19.11
C SER A 15 8.82 22.61 17.80
N GLY A 16 9.85 22.52 16.95
CA GLY A 16 9.86 23.18 15.65
C GLY A 16 11.18 22.99 14.90
N LYS A 17 11.21 23.44 13.65
CA LYS A 17 12.41 23.38 12.81
C LYS A 17 13.40 24.49 13.24
N ILE A 18 14.60 24.08 13.61
CA ILE A 18 15.68 25.00 13.93
C ILE A 18 16.26 25.54 12.62
N GLY A 19 16.28 26.84 12.48
CA GLY A 19 16.96 27.57 11.42
C GLY A 19 18.14 28.35 11.96
N ASN A 20 19.04 28.84 11.09
CA ASN A 20 20.12 29.76 11.41
C ASN A 20 19.91 31.06 10.63
N TYR A 21 19.87 32.18 11.35
CA TYR A 21 19.80 33.48 10.73
C TYR A 21 20.88 34.38 11.32
N LYS A 22 21.78 34.88 10.48
CA LYS A 22 22.92 35.74 10.88
C LYS A 22 23.74 35.16 12.02
N GLY A 23 24.02 33.84 12.01
CA GLY A 23 24.79 33.14 13.02
C GLY A 23 24.05 32.82 14.32
N ARG A 24 22.75 33.09 14.42
CA ARG A 24 21.91 32.77 15.57
C ARG A 24 20.90 31.71 15.25
N TYR A 25 20.75 30.71 16.12
CA TYR A 25 19.70 29.72 16.00
C TYR A 25 18.32 30.32 16.32
N GLN A 26 17.33 29.98 15.53
CA GLN A 26 15.96 30.44 15.72
C GLN A 26 14.96 29.36 15.31
N ILE A 27 13.79 29.39 15.93
CA ILE A 27 12.61 28.62 15.52
C ILE A 27 11.56 29.63 15.05
N THR A 28 11.27 29.67 13.76
CA THR A 28 10.41 30.74 13.19
C THR A 28 8.92 30.42 13.35
N ASN A 29 8.52 29.18 13.18
CA ASN A 29 7.14 28.72 13.32
C ASN A 29 7.13 27.43 14.13
N PRO A 30 7.12 27.51 15.46
CA PRO A 30 7.04 26.30 16.27
C PRO A 30 5.73 25.55 16.04
N THR A 31 5.84 24.23 15.90
CA THR A 31 4.67 23.36 15.71
C THR A 31 3.89 23.23 17.00
N TYR A 32 4.61 23.14 18.12
CA TYR A 32 4.04 23.07 19.46
C TYR A 32 4.78 23.98 20.42
N ILE A 33 4.04 24.59 21.34
CA ILE A 33 4.54 25.34 22.50
C ILE A 33 3.70 24.88 23.68
N SER A 34 4.30 24.37 24.74
CA SER A 34 3.59 23.91 25.94
C SER A 34 4.45 24.09 27.19
N GLN A 35 3.82 24.37 28.32
CA GLN A 35 4.44 24.26 29.63
C GLN A 35 4.58 22.79 30.08
N ASP A 36 3.74 21.88 29.51
CA ASP A 36 3.81 20.46 29.75
C ASP A 36 4.70 19.81 28.68
N SER A 37 5.92 19.41 29.06
CA SER A 37 6.87 18.74 28.17
C SER A 37 6.35 17.40 27.65
N SER A 38 5.51 16.71 28.43
CA SER A 38 4.98 15.40 28.06
C SER A 38 4.16 15.44 26.77
N LEU A 39 3.55 16.58 26.44
CA LEU A 39 2.79 16.78 25.20
C LEU A 39 3.68 16.90 23.95
N ILE A 40 4.95 17.25 24.15
CA ILE A 40 5.91 17.50 23.05
C ILE A 40 6.90 16.36 22.90
N GLU A 41 7.19 15.63 23.99
CA GLU A 41 8.08 14.47 23.98
C GLU A 41 7.46 13.24 23.29
N ASN A 42 6.16 13.28 22.98
CA ASN A 42 5.50 12.23 22.23
C ASN A 42 5.97 12.23 20.77
N ILE A 43 6.42 11.06 20.34
CA ILE A 43 6.70 10.81 18.91
C ILE A 43 5.35 10.77 18.20
N ASP A 44 5.14 11.67 17.24
CA ASP A 44 3.95 11.69 16.42
C ASP A 44 4.21 11.08 15.05
N ASN A 45 3.21 10.36 14.52
CA ASN A 45 3.26 9.88 13.15
C ASN A 45 3.16 11.03 12.16
N LYS A 46 4.01 11.02 11.16
CA LYS A 46 3.97 11.97 10.06
C LYS A 46 3.27 11.36 8.85
N TYR A 47 2.15 11.95 8.47
CA TYR A 47 1.37 11.54 7.32
C TYR A 47 1.58 12.46 6.12
N SER A 48 1.42 11.91 4.91
CA SER A 48 1.33 12.73 3.71
C SER A 48 0.02 13.51 3.73
N LEU A 49 0.12 14.83 3.66
CA LEU A 49 -1.03 15.73 3.74
C LEU A 49 -1.45 16.23 2.37
N THR A 50 -2.74 16.51 2.22
CA THR A 50 -3.33 17.25 1.10
C THR A 50 -3.49 18.72 1.46
N GLU A 51 -3.54 19.58 0.46
CA GLU A 51 -3.77 21.01 0.66
C GLU A 51 -5.05 21.27 1.48
N GLY A 52 -4.97 22.19 2.43
CA GLY A 52 -6.08 22.56 3.30
C GLY A 52 -6.20 21.75 4.60
N ILE A 53 -5.43 20.68 4.80
CA ILE A 53 -5.46 19.89 6.03
C ILE A 53 -4.16 20.08 6.80
N THR A 54 -4.27 20.46 8.09
CA THR A 54 -3.11 20.54 8.98
C THR A 54 -2.77 19.18 9.58
N GLU A 55 -1.48 18.96 9.89
CA GLU A 55 -1.01 17.72 10.52
C GLU A 55 -1.75 17.43 11.83
N LYS A 56 -1.98 18.45 12.67
CA LYS A 56 -2.74 18.33 13.91
C LYS A 56 -4.18 17.86 13.69
N THR A 57 -4.85 18.38 12.67
CA THR A 57 -6.22 17.96 12.31
C THR A 57 -6.25 16.53 11.82
N TYR A 58 -5.29 16.16 10.97
CA TYR A 58 -5.18 14.81 10.42
C TYR A 58 -4.93 13.77 11.53
N ASN A 59 -3.96 14.02 12.41
CA ASN A 59 -3.67 13.16 13.55
C ASN A 59 -4.88 13.00 14.48
N LYS A 60 -5.64 14.08 14.73
CA LYS A 60 -6.87 14.01 15.51
C LYS A 60 -7.91 13.09 14.86
N ILE A 61 -8.09 13.19 13.55
CA ILE A 61 -9.05 12.35 12.80
C ILE A 61 -8.61 10.88 12.86
N ILE A 62 -7.35 10.58 12.56
CA ILE A 62 -6.81 9.22 12.64
C ILE A 62 -7.00 8.62 14.03
N ASN A 63 -6.64 9.35 15.08
CA ASN A 63 -6.81 8.88 16.46
C ASN A 63 -8.29 8.62 16.81
N GLN A 64 -9.23 9.39 16.27
CA GLN A 64 -10.66 9.13 16.47
C GLN A 64 -11.10 7.87 15.73
N ILE A 65 -10.62 7.64 14.50
CA ILE A 65 -10.92 6.45 13.72
C ILE A 65 -10.38 5.20 14.43
N LEU A 66 -9.12 5.24 14.88
CA LEU A 66 -8.47 4.11 15.55
C LEU A 66 -9.19 3.70 16.84
N LYS A 67 -9.72 4.68 17.61
CA LYS A 67 -10.51 4.41 18.82
C LYS A 67 -11.87 3.74 18.54
N ASN A 68 -12.41 3.95 17.34
CA ASN A 68 -13.72 3.44 16.94
C ASN A 68 -13.60 2.40 15.82
N LEU A 69 -12.42 1.75 15.70
CA LEU A 69 -12.20 0.76 14.67
C LEU A 69 -13.17 -0.43 14.85
N PRO A 70 -13.93 -0.82 13.81
CA PRO A 70 -14.87 -1.92 13.93
C PRO A 70 -14.11 -3.24 14.13
N ILE A 71 -14.63 -4.10 14.99
CA ILE A 71 -14.11 -5.47 15.13
C ILE A 71 -14.65 -6.28 13.96
N LEU A 72 -13.78 -6.62 13.04
CA LEU A 72 -14.12 -7.46 11.89
C LEU A 72 -13.86 -8.93 12.23
N PRO A 73 -14.70 -9.86 11.75
CA PRO A 73 -14.41 -11.28 11.87
C PRO A 73 -13.17 -11.63 11.05
N GLU A 74 -12.36 -12.54 11.56
CA GLU A 74 -11.17 -12.99 10.84
C GLU A 74 -11.59 -13.77 9.58
N TRP A 75 -10.93 -13.45 8.46
CA TRP A 75 -11.20 -14.03 7.13
C TRP A 75 -10.12 -14.98 6.64
N HIS A 76 -9.02 -15.12 7.38
CA HIS A 76 -7.97 -16.07 7.05
C HIS A 76 -8.08 -17.35 7.86
N ASP A 77 -7.61 -18.44 7.25
CA ASP A 77 -7.44 -19.71 7.92
C ASP A 77 -6.33 -19.63 8.99
N LYS A 78 -6.47 -20.48 10.02
CA LYS A 78 -5.52 -20.53 11.13
C LYS A 78 -4.07 -20.74 10.71
N ASP A 79 -3.83 -21.48 9.62
CA ASP A 79 -2.47 -21.75 9.14
C ASP A 79 -1.83 -20.52 8.50
N ILE A 80 -2.62 -19.67 7.84
CA ILE A 80 -2.18 -18.37 7.32
C ILE A 80 -1.88 -17.42 8.48
N LEU A 81 -2.75 -17.37 9.48
CA LEU A 81 -2.56 -16.50 10.65
C LEU A 81 -1.27 -16.81 11.43
N LYS A 82 -0.88 -18.08 11.54
CA LYS A 82 0.38 -18.50 12.18
C LYS A 82 1.61 -17.85 11.53
N ILE A 83 1.57 -17.58 10.21
CA ILE A 83 2.66 -16.89 9.49
C ILE A 83 2.91 -15.49 10.04
N PHE A 84 1.86 -14.86 10.59
CA PHE A 84 1.86 -13.52 11.15
C PHE A 84 1.71 -13.52 12.68
N ASN A 85 2.17 -14.56 13.35
CA ASN A 85 2.05 -14.71 14.81
C ASN A 85 0.61 -14.54 15.35
N ASN A 86 -0.39 -14.92 14.57
CA ASN A 86 -1.83 -14.74 14.84
C ASN A 86 -2.26 -13.28 15.05
N GLU A 87 -1.54 -12.32 14.49
CA GLU A 87 -1.93 -10.91 14.51
C GLU A 87 -3.28 -10.71 13.82
N SER A 88 -4.23 -10.12 14.54
CA SER A 88 -5.52 -9.73 13.96
C SER A 88 -5.39 -8.47 13.10
N TRP A 89 -6.35 -8.27 12.20
CA TRP A 89 -6.36 -7.06 11.37
C TRP A 89 -6.45 -5.78 12.23
N ASN A 90 -7.33 -5.77 13.24
CA ASN A 90 -7.50 -4.62 14.13
C ASN A 90 -6.21 -4.28 14.88
N GLU A 91 -5.58 -5.28 15.49
CA GLU A 91 -4.30 -5.09 16.21
C GLU A 91 -3.21 -4.62 15.28
N SER A 92 -3.14 -5.19 14.07
CA SER A 92 -2.15 -4.79 13.05
C SER A 92 -2.30 -3.33 12.66
N ILE A 93 -3.53 -2.84 12.43
CA ILE A 93 -3.79 -1.42 12.12
C ILE A 93 -3.38 -0.51 13.29
N ILE A 94 -3.76 -0.87 14.52
CA ILE A 94 -3.41 -0.07 15.71
C ILE A 94 -1.90 0.00 15.89
N LYS A 95 -1.20 -1.13 15.79
CA LYS A 95 0.26 -1.20 15.91
C LYS A 95 0.99 -0.43 14.81
N LEU A 96 0.46 -0.45 13.57
CA LEU A 96 1.04 0.31 12.47
C LEU A 96 0.97 1.82 12.70
N HIS A 97 -0.06 2.28 13.39
CA HIS A 97 -0.27 3.70 13.72
C HIS A 97 0.28 4.09 15.10
N ASP A 98 0.87 3.18 15.86
CA ASP A 98 1.53 3.50 17.13
C ASP A 98 2.93 4.05 16.86
N PRO A 99 3.20 5.33 17.16
CA PRO A 99 4.50 5.94 16.90
C PRO A 99 5.63 5.35 17.73
N LYS A 100 5.32 4.60 18.79
CA LYS A 100 6.30 3.88 19.62
C LYS A 100 6.80 2.61 18.96
N ASN A 101 6.03 2.04 18.05
CA ASN A 101 6.43 0.88 17.26
C ASN A 101 7.30 1.32 16.09
N ILE A 102 8.60 1.44 16.31
CA ILE A 102 9.59 1.81 15.29
C ILE A 102 9.89 0.62 14.36
N GLU A 103 9.23 -0.50 14.54
CA GLU A 103 9.40 -1.67 13.68
C GLU A 103 8.94 -1.35 12.26
N ASN A 104 9.81 -1.71 11.33
CA ASN A 104 9.67 -1.42 9.90
C ASN A 104 8.82 -2.51 9.18
N TYR A 105 8.91 -2.52 7.85
CA TYR A 105 8.28 -3.51 6.95
C TYR A 105 8.55 -4.99 7.30
N LYS A 106 9.42 -5.32 8.26
CA LYS A 106 9.70 -6.69 8.71
C LYS A 106 8.76 -7.16 9.82
N SER A 107 8.02 -6.26 10.46
CA SER A 107 7.08 -6.61 11.53
C SER A 107 5.92 -7.48 11.01
N ASP A 108 5.40 -8.33 11.88
CA ASP A 108 4.35 -9.28 11.48
C ASP A 108 3.02 -8.55 11.21
N TYR A 109 2.72 -7.49 11.94
CA TYR A 109 1.56 -6.65 11.68
C TYR A 109 1.63 -5.94 10.31
N TYR A 110 2.81 -5.47 9.88
CA TYR A 110 2.98 -4.89 8.56
C TYR A 110 2.80 -5.94 7.46
N LYS A 111 3.43 -7.12 7.64
CA LYS A 111 3.29 -8.24 6.68
C LYS A 111 1.84 -8.72 6.59
N ARG A 112 1.12 -8.75 7.72
CA ARG A 112 -0.29 -9.12 7.76
C ARG A 112 -1.14 -8.19 6.88
N LEU A 113 -0.98 -6.88 7.05
CA LEU A 113 -1.73 -5.88 6.25
C LEU A 113 -1.32 -5.89 4.78
N ALA A 114 -0.02 -6.01 4.49
CA ALA A 114 0.48 -6.12 3.12
C ALA A 114 -0.07 -7.38 2.41
N TYR A 115 -0.17 -8.49 3.13
CA TYR A 115 -0.77 -9.72 2.60
C TYR A 115 -2.24 -9.52 2.25
N ASP A 116 -3.02 -8.87 3.12
CA ASP A 116 -4.42 -8.57 2.86
C ASP A 116 -4.62 -7.71 1.61
N GLU A 117 -3.82 -6.67 1.45
CA GLU A 117 -3.89 -5.79 0.29
C GLU A 117 -3.56 -6.53 -1.01
N ILE A 118 -2.50 -7.33 -0.99
CA ILE A 118 -2.11 -8.15 -2.14
C ILE A 118 -3.21 -9.16 -2.46
N LEU A 119 -3.73 -9.87 -1.45
CA LEU A 119 -4.81 -10.85 -1.62
C LEU A 119 -6.06 -10.19 -2.21
N ALA A 120 -6.47 -9.04 -1.68
CA ALA A 120 -7.61 -8.30 -2.22
C ALA A 120 -7.41 -7.93 -3.70
N SER A 121 -6.21 -7.47 -4.06
CA SER A 121 -5.84 -7.16 -5.45
C SER A 121 -5.91 -8.40 -6.34
N PHE A 122 -5.43 -9.54 -5.89
CA PHE A 122 -5.53 -10.81 -6.62
C PHE A 122 -6.97 -11.26 -6.80
N LEU A 123 -7.81 -11.15 -5.77
CA LEU A 123 -9.22 -11.51 -5.85
C LEU A 123 -9.97 -10.63 -6.86
N VAL A 124 -9.79 -9.33 -6.81
CA VAL A 124 -10.39 -8.38 -7.77
C VAL A 124 -9.96 -8.71 -9.20
N ASN A 125 -8.65 -8.90 -9.42
CA ASN A 125 -8.13 -9.26 -10.73
C ASN A 125 -8.66 -10.62 -11.21
N SER A 126 -8.81 -11.60 -10.32
CA SER A 126 -9.39 -12.90 -10.64
C SER A 126 -10.84 -12.78 -11.11
N GLU A 127 -11.65 -11.98 -10.40
CA GLU A 127 -13.04 -11.72 -10.78
C GLU A 127 -13.14 -10.96 -12.13
N ILE A 128 -12.31 -9.98 -12.36
CA ILE A 128 -12.23 -9.29 -13.66
C ILE A 128 -11.89 -10.28 -14.78
N ARG A 129 -10.89 -11.15 -14.56
CA ARG A 129 -10.51 -12.18 -15.55
C ARG A 129 -11.66 -13.15 -15.82
N LYS A 130 -12.38 -13.60 -14.78
CA LYS A 130 -13.56 -14.46 -14.94
C LYS A 130 -14.65 -13.77 -15.75
N LYS A 131 -14.93 -12.49 -15.49
CA LYS A 131 -15.91 -11.69 -16.24
C LYS A 131 -15.51 -11.55 -17.71
N ILE A 132 -14.25 -11.22 -17.98
CA ILE A 132 -13.74 -11.08 -19.35
C ILE A 132 -13.83 -12.42 -20.11
N LYS A 133 -13.47 -13.55 -19.48
CA LYS A 133 -13.56 -14.88 -20.10
C LYS A 133 -14.98 -15.30 -20.42
N LYS A 134 -15.99 -14.81 -19.69
CA LYS A 134 -17.42 -15.06 -20.00
C LYS A 134 -17.91 -14.32 -21.25
N ILE A 135 -17.21 -13.31 -21.73
CA ILE A 135 -17.56 -12.59 -22.95
C ILE A 135 -17.30 -13.52 -24.13
N LYS A 136 -18.39 -13.96 -24.81
CA LYS A 136 -18.30 -14.79 -25.97
C LYS A 136 -17.65 -14.05 -27.14
N LYS A 137 -16.81 -14.73 -27.90
CA LYS A 137 -16.25 -14.23 -29.15
C LYS A 137 -16.40 -15.32 -30.24
N ILE A 138 -16.29 -14.90 -31.47
CA ILE A 138 -16.16 -15.81 -32.59
C ILE A 138 -14.76 -16.43 -32.54
N SER A 139 -14.65 -17.74 -32.45
CA SER A 139 -13.36 -18.45 -32.53
C SER A 139 -12.71 -18.16 -33.88
N LYS A 140 -11.41 -17.91 -33.88
CA LYS A 140 -10.66 -17.74 -35.12
C LYS A 140 -9.93 -19.03 -35.41
N ASN A 141 -10.26 -19.65 -36.53
CA ASN A 141 -9.56 -20.86 -36.99
C ASN A 141 -8.15 -20.45 -37.44
N PHE A 142 -7.17 -20.82 -36.67
CA PHE A 142 -5.77 -20.64 -37.02
C PHE A 142 -5.30 -21.86 -37.79
N THR A 143 -4.98 -21.71 -39.08
CA THR A 143 -4.44 -22.80 -39.87
C THR A 143 -2.98 -23.05 -39.51
N GLU A 144 -2.65 -24.23 -39.00
CA GLU A 144 -1.26 -24.62 -38.67
C GLU A 144 -0.31 -24.40 -39.85
N LYS A 145 -0.81 -24.53 -41.10
CA LYS A 145 -0.04 -24.29 -42.31
C LYS A 145 0.46 -22.83 -42.41
N ALA A 146 -0.38 -21.85 -42.07
CA ALA A 146 0.01 -20.45 -42.08
C ALA A 146 1.06 -20.17 -40.99
N HIS A 147 0.87 -20.72 -39.79
CA HIS A 147 1.83 -20.63 -38.71
C HIS A 147 3.21 -21.20 -39.06
N LYS A 148 3.24 -22.43 -39.55
CA LYS A 148 4.49 -23.10 -40.01
C LYS A 148 5.20 -22.29 -41.09
N ASN A 149 4.45 -21.73 -42.06
CA ASN A 149 5.03 -20.90 -43.11
C ASN A 149 5.68 -19.62 -42.57
N ILE A 150 5.09 -18.98 -41.55
CA ILE A 150 5.66 -17.79 -40.92
C ILE A 150 6.91 -18.15 -40.13
N VAL A 151 6.82 -19.20 -39.30
CA VAL A 151 7.97 -19.61 -38.45
C VAL A 151 9.15 -20.05 -39.32
N ASN A 152 8.92 -20.72 -40.42
CA ASN A 152 9.98 -21.17 -41.37
C ASN A 152 10.65 -20.00 -42.12
N LYS A 153 10.04 -18.83 -42.15
CA LYS A 153 10.63 -17.61 -42.77
C LYS A 153 11.44 -16.79 -41.78
N LEU A 154 11.47 -17.17 -40.52
CA LEU A 154 12.31 -16.47 -39.52
C LEU A 154 13.77 -16.85 -39.72
N ASN A 155 14.68 -15.89 -39.64
CA ASN A 155 16.11 -16.08 -39.73
C ASN A 155 16.73 -16.65 -38.45
N PHE A 156 15.93 -17.07 -37.51
CA PHE A 156 16.32 -17.62 -36.20
C PHE A 156 15.37 -18.72 -35.75
N THR A 157 15.81 -19.56 -34.85
CA THR A 157 14.97 -20.60 -34.22
C THR A 157 14.33 -20.04 -32.96
N LEU A 158 13.01 -20.29 -32.82
CA LEU A 158 12.29 -19.88 -31.61
C LEU A 158 12.78 -20.67 -30.39
N THR A 159 12.92 -19.96 -29.25
CA THR A 159 13.21 -20.59 -27.96
C THR A 159 12.02 -21.45 -27.50
N ASN A 160 12.25 -22.31 -26.51
CA ASN A 160 11.17 -23.14 -25.96
C ASN A 160 10.03 -22.30 -25.36
N ASP A 161 10.36 -21.21 -24.65
CA ASP A 161 9.36 -20.34 -24.05
C ASP A 161 8.51 -19.61 -25.09
N GLN A 162 9.14 -19.16 -26.19
CA GLN A 162 8.43 -18.59 -27.33
C GLN A 162 7.49 -19.60 -27.99
N LYS A 163 7.90 -20.86 -28.15
CA LYS A 163 7.03 -21.92 -28.67
C LYS A 163 5.83 -22.21 -27.77
N ILE A 164 6.06 -22.25 -26.43
CA ILE A 164 5.00 -22.43 -25.44
C ILE A 164 4.02 -21.25 -25.50
N SER A 165 4.53 -20.02 -25.50
CA SER A 165 3.71 -18.80 -25.57
C SER A 165 2.84 -18.77 -26.83
N LEU A 166 3.41 -19.11 -27.99
CA LEU A 166 2.65 -19.20 -29.25
C LEU A 166 1.58 -20.28 -29.20
N SER A 167 1.91 -21.46 -28.64
CA SER A 167 0.92 -22.56 -28.48
C SER A 167 -0.26 -22.08 -27.61
N ASP A 168 0.00 -21.40 -26.54
CA ASP A 168 -1.02 -20.89 -25.63
C ASP A 168 -1.88 -19.80 -26.27
N ILE A 169 -1.26 -18.88 -27.02
CA ILE A 169 -1.99 -17.85 -27.79
C ILE A 169 -2.92 -18.53 -28.82
N ASN A 170 -2.43 -19.55 -29.51
CA ASN A 170 -3.24 -20.29 -30.49
C ASN A 170 -4.43 -21.02 -29.86
N LYS A 171 -4.25 -21.63 -28.67
CA LYS A 171 -5.35 -22.21 -27.89
C LYS A 171 -6.40 -21.17 -27.54
N ASP A 172 -5.96 -19.99 -27.08
CA ASP A 172 -6.86 -18.89 -26.72
C ASP A 172 -7.60 -18.34 -27.95
N LEU A 173 -6.94 -18.21 -29.10
CA LEU A 173 -7.55 -17.76 -30.35
C LEU A 173 -8.62 -18.75 -30.86
N ASN A 174 -8.40 -20.05 -30.71
CA ASN A 174 -9.35 -21.10 -31.08
C ASN A 174 -10.51 -21.24 -30.08
N SER A 175 -10.39 -20.70 -28.87
CA SER A 175 -11.43 -20.77 -27.86
C SER A 175 -12.59 -19.81 -28.16
N LYS A 176 -13.79 -20.10 -27.62
CA LYS A 176 -14.96 -19.23 -27.70
C LYS A 176 -14.94 -18.13 -26.65
N SER A 177 -13.95 -18.11 -25.76
CA SER A 177 -13.78 -17.08 -24.72
C SER A 177 -12.80 -16.00 -25.17
N LYS A 178 -12.98 -14.79 -24.64
CA LYS A 178 -12.08 -13.67 -24.94
C LYS A 178 -10.70 -13.94 -24.34
N MET A 179 -9.66 -13.77 -25.13
CA MET A 179 -8.28 -13.86 -24.64
C MET A 179 -7.97 -12.69 -23.72
N PHE A 180 -7.35 -13.00 -22.59
CA PHE A 180 -6.82 -12.03 -21.65
C PHE A 180 -5.46 -12.53 -21.17
N ARG A 181 -4.41 -12.11 -21.85
CA ARG A 181 -3.05 -12.60 -21.63
C ARG A 181 -2.05 -11.46 -21.75
N LEU A 182 -1.10 -11.41 -20.83
CA LEU A 182 0.07 -10.55 -20.90
C LEU A 182 1.25 -11.39 -21.39
N LEU A 183 1.94 -10.93 -22.39
CA LEU A 183 3.19 -11.51 -22.87
C LEU A 183 4.34 -10.68 -22.31
N GLN A 184 5.23 -11.31 -21.56
CA GLN A 184 6.47 -10.73 -21.01
C GLN A 184 7.68 -11.31 -21.71
#